data_37a9cf67df7ad63dd5dc39a56b53b3c4
#
_entry.id   37a9cf67df7ad63dd5dc39a56b53b3c4
#
_cell.length_a   1.000
_cell.length_b   1.000
_cell.length_c   1.000
_cell.angle_alpha   90.00
_cell.angle_beta   90.00
_cell.angle_gamma   90.00
#
_symmetry.space_group_name_H-M   'P 1'
#
loop_
_entity.id
_entity.type
_entity.pdbx_description
1 polymer ?
#
loop_
_entity_poly.entity_id
_entity_poly.type
_entity_poly.pdbx_seq_one_letter_code
_entity_poly.pdbx_strand_id
1 'polypeptide(L)'
;MSINQKRALLVIDIQNEYFTGKLPITYPSGSLANVLDAMDAARAKGLPVVLIQHTSPQPEATAFRKGSKEWELHPEVAARMHDVLIHKSLPGSFTGTELETWLRQRGVETVAIAGYMTQMCCDTTARQAMHLGFGVEFLSDGTGTLSIKNDAGAVSGEELHRAILVTQQARFSRVIKTSNWINQL
;
A
#
# COMPACT_ATOMS: atom_id res chain seq x y z
N MET A 1 -13.13 16.33 19.40
CA MET A 1 -12.97 15.93 18.00
C MET A 1 -12.44 14.51 18.00
N SER A 2 -13.08 13.59 17.32
CA SER A 2 -12.69 12.17 17.32
C SER A 2 -11.31 12.00 16.66
N ILE A 3 -10.39 11.28 17.30
CA ILE A 3 -9.03 10.97 16.82
C ILE A 3 -9.07 10.29 15.43
N ASN A 4 -10.19 9.67 15.10
CA ASN A 4 -10.36 8.91 13.84
C ASN A 4 -10.54 9.78 12.59
N GLN A 5 -11.00 11.03 12.69
CA GLN A 5 -11.27 11.89 11.53
C GLN A 5 -10.00 12.38 10.80
N LYS A 6 -8.81 12.16 11.37
CA LYS A 6 -7.54 12.63 10.82
C LYS A 6 -6.71 11.54 10.13
N ARG A 7 -7.23 10.32 10.03
CA ARG A 7 -6.56 9.18 9.38
C ARG A 7 -7.17 8.89 8.01
N ALA A 8 -6.37 8.33 7.11
CA ALA A 8 -6.81 7.69 5.87
C ALA A 8 -6.08 6.37 5.66
N LEU A 9 -6.72 5.39 5.03
CA LEU A 9 -6.10 4.13 4.61
C LEU A 9 -5.70 4.24 3.13
N LEU A 10 -4.42 4.03 2.83
CA LEU A 10 -3.90 3.90 1.47
C LEU A 10 -3.74 2.41 1.15
N VAL A 11 -4.48 1.94 0.17
CA VAL A 11 -4.43 0.56 -0.34
C VAL A 11 -3.67 0.58 -1.66
N ILE A 12 -2.41 0.15 -1.62
CA ILE A 12 -1.43 0.39 -2.68
C ILE A 12 -1.30 -0.84 -3.56
N ASP A 13 -1.64 -0.69 -4.84
CA ASP A 13 -1.34 -1.61 -5.94
C ASP A 13 -1.79 -3.06 -5.68
N ILE A 14 -2.96 -3.27 -5.09
CA ILE A 14 -3.54 -4.62 -4.97
C ILE A 14 -4.15 -5.01 -6.32
N GLN A 15 -3.28 -5.36 -7.27
CA GLN A 15 -3.59 -5.68 -8.66
C GLN A 15 -3.35 -7.16 -8.95
N ASN A 16 -4.05 -7.72 -9.94
CA ASN A 16 -3.94 -9.13 -10.31
C ASN A 16 -2.52 -9.55 -10.70
N GLU A 17 -1.65 -8.61 -11.08
CA GLU A 17 -0.22 -8.86 -11.33
C GLU A 17 0.48 -9.56 -10.15
N TYR A 18 0.05 -9.24 -8.92
CA TYR A 18 0.60 -9.80 -7.69
C TYR A 18 -0.04 -11.12 -7.24
N PHE A 19 -0.96 -11.67 -8.03
CA PHE A 19 -1.67 -12.93 -7.73
C PHE A 19 -1.54 -13.94 -8.87
N THR A 20 -2.01 -13.57 -10.05
CA THR A 20 -2.03 -14.42 -11.25
C THR A 20 -1.07 -13.96 -12.34
N GLY A 21 -0.42 -12.81 -12.15
CA GLY A 21 0.57 -12.26 -13.06
C GLY A 21 1.99 -12.75 -12.79
N LYS A 22 2.98 -11.91 -13.10
CA LYS A 22 4.41 -12.26 -13.08
C LYS A 22 5.08 -12.07 -11.72
N LEU A 23 4.43 -11.38 -10.79
CA LEU A 23 5.01 -10.98 -9.52
C LEU A 23 4.20 -11.50 -8.32
N PRO A 24 3.89 -12.80 -8.22
CA PRO A 24 3.03 -13.33 -7.16
C PRO A 24 3.64 -13.08 -5.78
N ILE A 25 2.89 -12.43 -4.91
CA ILE A 25 3.28 -12.18 -3.52
C ILE A 25 3.34 -13.50 -2.76
N THR A 26 4.46 -13.74 -2.09
CA THR A 26 4.71 -14.99 -1.35
C THR A 26 4.86 -14.79 0.15
N TYR A 27 5.06 -13.56 0.62
CA TYR A 27 5.27 -13.27 2.03
C TYR A 27 4.74 -11.88 2.44
N PRO A 28 4.09 -11.73 3.61
CA PRO A 28 3.58 -12.82 4.46
C PRO A 28 2.33 -13.47 3.86
N SER A 29 2.08 -14.72 4.25
CA SER A 29 0.81 -15.37 3.91
C SER A 29 -0.35 -14.61 4.56
N GLY A 30 -1.49 -14.50 3.85
CA GLY A 30 -2.69 -13.83 4.37
C GLY A 30 -2.67 -12.30 4.29
N SER A 31 -1.66 -11.70 3.67
CA SER A 31 -1.59 -10.23 3.55
C SER A 31 -2.82 -9.62 2.86
N LEU A 32 -3.38 -10.28 1.84
CA LEU A 32 -4.62 -9.82 1.20
C LEU A 32 -5.79 -9.80 2.20
N ALA A 33 -5.99 -10.84 2.99
CA ALA A 33 -7.07 -10.85 3.99
C ALA A 33 -6.93 -9.69 4.97
N ASN A 34 -5.71 -9.41 5.44
CA ASN A 34 -5.43 -8.27 6.32
C ASN A 34 -5.72 -6.92 5.64
N VAL A 35 -5.43 -6.77 4.33
CA VAL A 35 -5.80 -5.57 3.57
C VAL A 35 -7.33 -5.40 3.54
N LEU A 36 -8.05 -6.48 3.26
CA LEU A 36 -9.52 -6.47 3.19
C LEU A 36 -10.14 -6.13 4.55
N ASP A 37 -9.64 -6.72 5.63
CA ASP A 37 -10.06 -6.41 7.00
C ASP A 37 -9.80 -4.95 7.36
N ALA A 38 -8.64 -4.40 6.96
CA ALA A 38 -8.32 -2.99 7.17
C ALA A 38 -9.28 -2.06 6.41
N MET A 39 -9.62 -2.40 5.14
CA MET A 39 -10.60 -1.64 4.36
C MET A 39 -11.98 -1.64 5.01
N ASP A 40 -12.46 -2.81 5.41
CA ASP A 40 -13.77 -2.98 6.04
C ASP A 40 -13.84 -2.22 7.39
N ALA A 41 -12.79 -2.30 8.21
CA ALA A 41 -12.70 -1.58 9.47
C ALA A 41 -12.61 -0.04 9.27
N ALA A 42 -11.77 0.42 8.34
CA ALA A 42 -11.67 1.84 8.00
C ALA A 42 -13.04 2.38 7.59
N ARG A 43 -13.75 1.65 6.75
CA ARG A 43 -15.08 2.01 6.27
C ARG A 43 -16.11 2.06 7.39
N ALA A 44 -16.13 1.07 8.26
CA ALA A 44 -17.02 1.01 9.43
C ALA A 44 -16.80 2.19 10.40
N LYS A 45 -15.60 2.75 10.43
CA LYS A 45 -15.23 3.90 11.27
C LYS A 45 -15.29 5.24 10.54
N GLY A 46 -15.71 5.26 9.29
CA GLY A 46 -15.80 6.48 8.48
C GLY A 46 -14.45 7.09 8.08
N LEU A 47 -13.37 6.29 8.09
CA LEU A 47 -12.09 6.73 7.60
C LEU A 47 -12.08 6.72 6.07
N PRO A 48 -11.47 7.74 5.43
CA PRO A 48 -11.24 7.71 3.99
C PRO A 48 -10.37 6.51 3.56
N VAL A 49 -10.79 5.83 2.50
CA VAL A 49 -10.06 4.74 1.85
C VAL A 49 -9.65 5.17 0.44
N VAL A 50 -8.36 5.20 0.19
CA VAL A 50 -7.76 5.55 -1.10
C VAL A 50 -7.21 4.30 -1.74
N LEU A 51 -7.72 3.93 -2.91
CA LEU A 51 -7.10 2.91 -3.74
C LEU A 51 -6.03 3.56 -4.62
N ILE A 52 -4.90 2.89 -4.75
CA ILE A 52 -3.81 3.29 -5.63
C ILE A 52 -3.57 2.18 -6.64
N GLN A 53 -3.45 2.54 -7.91
CA GLN A 53 -3.24 1.60 -9.00
C GLN A 53 -2.03 2.01 -9.83
N HIS A 54 -1.06 1.12 -9.92
CA HIS A 54 0.14 1.32 -10.72
C HIS A 54 -0.10 0.98 -12.18
N THR A 55 0.44 1.81 -13.05
CA THR A 55 0.51 1.58 -14.50
C THR A 55 1.95 1.77 -14.95
N SER A 56 2.52 0.77 -15.62
CA SER A 56 3.84 0.95 -16.22
C SER A 56 3.79 2.04 -17.29
N PRO A 57 4.73 3.01 -17.26
CA PRO A 57 4.79 4.06 -18.28
C PRO A 57 5.33 3.57 -19.63
N GLN A 58 5.95 2.38 -19.67
CA GLN A 58 6.57 1.83 -20.88
C GLN A 58 5.54 1.06 -21.70
N PRO A 59 5.32 1.38 -22.99
CA PRO A 59 4.34 0.69 -23.83
C PRO A 59 4.59 -0.81 -23.97
N GLU A 60 5.87 -1.22 -23.95
CA GLU A 60 6.34 -2.61 -24.06
C GLU A 60 6.40 -3.33 -22.70
N ALA A 61 5.96 -2.71 -21.64
CA ALA A 61 6.00 -3.32 -20.32
C ALA A 61 5.27 -4.66 -20.28
N THR A 62 5.91 -5.62 -19.66
CA THR A 62 5.37 -6.97 -19.51
C THR A 62 4.57 -7.16 -18.21
N ALA A 63 4.65 -6.21 -17.29
CA ALA A 63 3.89 -6.14 -16.05
C ALA A 63 3.19 -4.78 -15.95
N PHE A 64 2.05 -4.73 -15.28
CA PHE A 64 1.24 -3.52 -15.07
C PHE A 64 0.85 -2.79 -16.37
N ARG A 65 0.69 -3.52 -17.46
CA ARG A 65 0.29 -2.95 -18.75
C ARG A 65 -1.18 -2.57 -18.72
N LYS A 66 -1.46 -1.29 -18.88
CA LYS A 66 -2.82 -0.75 -18.85
C LYS A 66 -3.77 -1.53 -19.78
N GLY A 67 -4.91 -1.94 -19.23
CA GLY A 67 -5.94 -2.68 -19.96
C GLY A 67 -5.70 -4.20 -20.03
N SER A 68 -4.62 -4.72 -19.45
CA SER A 68 -4.50 -6.18 -19.26
C SER A 68 -5.26 -6.63 -18.01
N LYS A 69 -5.63 -7.90 -17.96
CA LYS A 69 -6.28 -8.51 -16.78
C LYS A 69 -5.40 -8.41 -15.53
N GLU A 70 -4.09 -8.55 -15.69
CA GLU A 70 -3.12 -8.47 -14.62
C GLU A 70 -2.99 -7.06 -14.05
N TRP A 71 -3.24 -6.03 -14.87
CA TRP A 71 -3.26 -4.63 -14.44
C TRP A 71 -4.49 -4.29 -13.60
N GLU A 72 -5.61 -4.99 -13.78
CA GLU A 72 -6.83 -4.71 -13.03
C GLU A 72 -6.60 -4.90 -11.52
N LEU A 73 -7.35 -4.15 -10.72
CA LEU A 73 -7.40 -4.35 -9.27
C LEU A 73 -7.91 -5.76 -8.95
N HIS A 74 -7.42 -6.32 -7.86
CA HIS A 74 -7.95 -7.58 -7.35
C HIS A 74 -9.46 -7.46 -7.11
N PRO A 75 -10.29 -8.43 -7.56
CA PRO A 75 -11.75 -8.31 -7.53
C PRO A 75 -12.34 -7.96 -6.16
N GLU A 76 -11.80 -8.57 -5.10
CA GLU A 76 -12.27 -8.31 -3.74
C GLU A 76 -11.95 -6.90 -3.24
N VAL A 77 -10.86 -6.29 -3.70
CA VAL A 77 -10.52 -4.89 -3.40
C VAL A 77 -11.38 -3.95 -4.24
N ALA A 78 -11.54 -4.24 -5.52
CA ALA A 78 -12.37 -3.43 -6.42
C ALA A 78 -13.86 -3.41 -6.00
N ALA A 79 -14.35 -4.50 -5.40
CA ALA A 79 -15.73 -4.60 -4.92
C ALA A 79 -16.01 -3.82 -3.63
N ARG A 80 -14.96 -3.42 -2.89
CA ARG A 80 -15.12 -2.68 -1.63
C ARG A 80 -15.27 -1.18 -1.86
N MET A 81 -16.05 -0.56 -1.01
CA MET A 81 -16.26 0.89 -1.06
C MET A 81 -14.95 1.63 -0.75
N HIS A 82 -14.62 2.57 -1.60
CA HIS A 82 -13.47 3.48 -1.48
C HIS A 82 -13.88 4.90 -1.88
N ASP A 83 -13.10 5.89 -1.47
CA ASP A 83 -13.44 7.30 -1.70
C ASP A 83 -12.83 7.83 -2.98
N VAL A 84 -11.68 7.28 -3.39
CA VAL A 84 -10.99 7.66 -4.63
C VAL A 84 -10.06 6.55 -5.12
N LEU A 85 -9.91 6.43 -6.42
CA LEU A 85 -8.88 5.63 -7.09
C LEU A 85 -7.87 6.57 -7.73
N ILE A 86 -6.60 6.47 -7.31
CA ILE A 86 -5.50 7.28 -7.83
C ILE A 86 -4.58 6.41 -8.68
N HIS A 87 -4.32 6.86 -9.89
CA HIS A 87 -3.38 6.20 -10.80
C HIS A 87 -1.98 6.79 -10.66
N LYS A 88 -0.97 5.91 -10.65
CA LYS A 88 0.43 6.31 -10.62
C LYS A 88 1.27 5.53 -11.63
N SER A 89 2.41 6.09 -12.02
CA SER A 89 3.38 5.45 -12.92
C SER A 89 4.77 5.27 -12.29
N LEU A 90 4.96 5.76 -11.08
CA LEU A 90 6.20 5.63 -10.31
C LEU A 90 5.93 4.89 -8.99
N PRO A 91 6.95 4.34 -8.30
CA PRO A 91 6.75 3.63 -7.04
C PRO A 91 6.04 4.45 -5.97
N GLY A 92 6.45 5.70 -5.78
CA GLY A 92 5.84 6.58 -4.78
C GLY A 92 4.47 7.10 -5.19
N SER A 93 3.49 6.97 -4.31
CA SER A 93 2.10 7.32 -4.59
C SER A 93 1.84 8.83 -4.63
N PHE A 94 2.76 9.65 -4.14
CA PHE A 94 2.65 11.12 -4.16
C PHE A 94 3.28 11.76 -5.40
N THR A 95 4.18 11.05 -6.09
CA THR A 95 4.89 11.62 -7.23
C THR A 95 4.02 11.66 -8.48
N GLY A 96 3.72 12.89 -8.94
CA GLY A 96 2.94 13.11 -10.16
C GLY A 96 1.46 12.71 -10.03
N THR A 97 0.92 12.73 -8.82
CA THR A 97 -0.49 12.41 -8.52
C THR A 97 -1.15 13.52 -7.70
N GLU A 98 -2.45 13.47 -7.59
CA GLU A 98 -3.24 14.37 -6.74
C GLU A 98 -3.35 13.91 -5.27
N LEU A 99 -2.67 12.83 -4.86
CA LEU A 99 -2.86 12.21 -3.53
C LEU A 99 -2.65 13.20 -2.37
N GLU A 100 -1.58 14.00 -2.40
CA GLU A 100 -1.30 14.97 -1.33
C GLU A 100 -2.43 15.99 -1.22
N THR A 101 -2.82 16.61 -2.33
CA THR A 101 -3.88 17.60 -2.37
C THR A 101 -5.19 17.02 -1.87
N TRP A 102 -5.52 15.80 -2.30
CA TRP A 102 -6.74 15.10 -1.91
C TRP A 102 -6.79 14.83 -0.39
N LEU A 103 -5.67 14.38 0.19
CA LEU A 103 -5.56 14.11 1.63
C LEU A 103 -5.66 15.42 2.45
N ARG A 104 -4.95 16.48 2.04
CA ARG A 104 -4.95 17.75 2.75
C ARG A 104 -6.31 18.44 2.74
N GLN A 105 -7.03 18.39 1.63
CA GLN A 105 -8.40 18.93 1.54
C GLN A 105 -9.37 18.27 2.51
N ARG A 106 -9.07 17.05 2.96
CA ARG A 106 -9.86 16.30 3.95
C ARG A 106 -9.32 16.40 5.37
N GLY A 107 -8.31 17.21 5.59
CA GLY A 107 -7.67 17.39 6.89
C GLY A 107 -6.98 16.14 7.41
N VAL A 108 -6.58 15.22 6.52
CA VAL A 108 -5.84 14.01 6.91
C VAL A 108 -4.46 14.41 7.43
N GLU A 109 -4.11 13.89 8.58
CA GLU A 109 -2.80 14.10 9.24
C GLU A 109 -1.97 12.82 9.29
N THR A 110 -2.61 11.65 9.25
CA THR A 110 -1.95 10.35 9.32
C THR A 110 -2.45 9.43 8.22
N VAL A 111 -1.54 8.73 7.56
CA VAL A 111 -1.87 7.72 6.56
C VAL A 111 -1.47 6.33 7.06
N ALA A 112 -2.39 5.39 6.99
CA ALA A 112 -2.11 3.97 7.17
C ALA A 112 -1.82 3.35 5.81
N ILE A 113 -0.76 2.55 5.71
CA ILE A 113 -0.29 1.97 4.44
C ILE A 113 -0.45 0.45 4.47
N ALA A 114 -1.19 -0.06 3.49
CA ALA A 114 -1.34 -1.46 3.17
C ALA A 114 -1.14 -1.67 1.66
N GLY A 115 -0.73 -2.85 1.24
CA GLY A 115 -0.58 -3.18 -0.19
C GLY A 115 0.78 -3.72 -0.58
N TYR A 116 1.13 -3.58 -1.87
CA TYR A 116 2.30 -4.23 -2.48
C TYR A 116 3.17 -3.26 -3.29
N MET A 117 4.46 -3.54 -3.45
CA MET A 117 5.24 -4.45 -2.59
C MET A 117 5.84 -3.67 -1.43
N THR A 118 6.07 -4.37 -0.32
CA THR A 118 6.62 -3.80 0.93
C THR A 118 7.82 -2.88 0.67
N GLN A 119 8.85 -3.35 -0.05
CA GLN A 119 10.12 -2.65 -0.31
C GLN A 119 10.06 -1.63 -1.46
N MET A 120 8.97 -1.63 -2.22
CA MET A 120 8.81 -0.76 -3.40
C MET A 120 7.78 0.33 -3.13
N CYS A 121 6.56 0.14 -3.60
CA CYS A 121 5.53 1.18 -3.57
C CYS A 121 5.13 1.55 -2.15
N CYS A 122 5.05 0.58 -1.22
CA CYS A 122 4.70 0.86 0.17
C CYS A 122 5.81 1.63 0.90
N ASP A 123 7.07 1.16 0.85
CA ASP A 123 8.21 1.82 1.48
C ASP A 123 8.44 3.23 0.91
N THR A 124 8.40 3.37 -0.43
CA THR A 124 8.59 4.68 -1.08
C THR A 124 7.48 5.65 -0.68
N THR A 125 6.23 5.22 -0.68
CA THR A 125 5.08 6.06 -0.29
C THR A 125 5.17 6.48 1.19
N ALA A 126 5.57 5.55 2.08
CA ALA A 126 5.74 5.84 3.50
C ALA A 126 6.80 6.93 3.74
N ARG A 127 7.95 6.83 3.08
CA ARG A 127 9.03 7.84 3.16
C ARG A 127 8.56 9.19 2.63
N GLN A 128 7.88 9.22 1.49
CA GLN A 128 7.32 10.46 0.94
C GLN A 128 6.29 11.07 1.90
N ALA A 129 5.36 10.29 2.43
CA ALA A 129 4.35 10.75 3.37
C ALA A 129 5.00 11.43 4.60
N MET A 130 6.03 10.79 5.18
CA MET A 130 6.75 11.35 6.32
C MET A 130 7.47 12.66 5.95
N HIS A 131 8.11 12.75 4.79
CA HIS A 131 8.77 13.98 4.32
C HIS A 131 7.77 15.11 4.05
N LEU A 132 6.52 14.77 3.67
CA LEU A 132 5.42 15.72 3.50
C LEU A 132 4.76 16.10 4.83
N GLY A 133 5.22 15.56 5.96
CA GLY A 133 4.72 15.89 7.30
C GLY A 133 3.49 15.11 7.73
N PHE A 134 3.11 14.04 7.02
CA PHE A 134 2.09 13.10 7.50
C PHE A 134 2.65 12.16 8.57
N GLY A 135 1.84 11.83 9.59
CA GLY A 135 2.06 10.64 10.38
C GLY A 135 1.89 9.39 9.50
N VAL A 136 2.70 8.35 9.74
CA VAL A 136 2.64 7.12 8.94
C VAL A 136 2.46 5.91 9.84
N GLU A 137 1.43 5.12 9.56
CA GLU A 137 1.19 3.79 10.15
C GLU A 137 1.40 2.74 9.06
N PHE A 138 2.39 1.87 9.24
CA PHE A 138 2.75 0.85 8.24
C PHE A 138 2.21 -0.51 8.69
N LEU A 139 1.22 -1.05 7.98
CA LEU A 139 0.57 -2.31 8.35
C LEU A 139 1.47 -3.50 8.01
N SER A 140 2.15 -4.04 9.03
CA SER A 140 3.22 -5.03 8.86
C SER A 140 2.77 -6.33 8.18
N ASP A 141 1.56 -6.76 8.42
CA ASP A 141 0.96 -7.97 7.86
C ASP A 141 -0.10 -7.67 6.77
N GLY A 142 -0.38 -6.38 6.54
CA GLY A 142 -1.17 -5.85 5.43
C GLY A 142 -0.33 -5.39 4.24
N THR A 143 1.01 -5.48 4.33
CA THR A 143 1.93 -5.32 3.19
C THR A 143 2.58 -6.65 2.86
N GLY A 144 3.07 -6.81 1.62
CA GLY A 144 3.65 -8.08 1.19
C GLY A 144 4.69 -7.93 0.10
N THR A 145 5.47 -9.00 -0.10
CA THR A 145 6.55 -9.07 -1.08
C THR A 145 6.80 -10.50 -1.58
N LEU A 146 7.81 -10.66 -2.40
CA LEU A 146 8.30 -11.93 -2.93
C LEU A 146 9.83 -11.98 -2.80
N SER A 147 10.42 -13.16 -2.99
CA SER A 147 11.87 -13.30 -3.06
C SER A 147 12.43 -12.65 -4.32
N ILE A 148 13.56 -11.97 -4.23
CA ILE A 148 14.20 -11.27 -5.35
C ILE A 148 15.60 -11.82 -5.57
N LYS A 149 15.95 -12.03 -6.82
CA LYS A 149 17.31 -12.38 -7.28
C LYS A 149 17.67 -11.53 -8.48
N ASN A 150 18.85 -10.90 -8.43
CA ASN A 150 19.45 -10.11 -9.51
C ASN A 150 20.98 -10.12 -9.38
N ASP A 151 21.67 -9.30 -10.17
CA ASP A 151 23.14 -9.23 -10.18
C ASP A 151 23.75 -8.75 -8.85
N ALA A 152 22.98 -8.04 -8.02
CA ALA A 152 23.41 -7.63 -6.69
C ALA A 152 23.34 -8.75 -5.65
N GLY A 153 22.62 -9.85 -5.95
CA GLY A 153 22.46 -10.98 -5.05
C GLY A 153 21.05 -11.54 -5.01
N ALA A 154 20.75 -12.26 -3.93
CA ALA A 154 19.43 -12.83 -3.70
C ALA A 154 19.00 -12.60 -2.25
N VAL A 155 17.69 -12.39 -2.06
CA VAL A 155 17.07 -12.21 -0.75
C VAL A 155 15.71 -12.90 -0.74
N SER A 156 15.39 -13.60 0.35
CA SER A 156 14.06 -14.18 0.54
C SER A 156 13.01 -13.10 0.78
N GLY A 157 11.76 -13.39 0.46
CA GLY A 157 10.65 -12.46 0.74
C GLY A 157 10.54 -12.11 2.23
N GLU A 158 10.77 -13.09 3.12
CA GLU A 158 10.75 -12.88 4.56
C GLU A 158 11.85 -11.92 5.03
N GLU A 159 13.10 -12.16 4.62
CA GLU A 159 14.23 -11.30 4.99
C GLU A 159 14.06 -9.88 4.46
N LEU A 160 13.65 -9.74 3.20
CA LEU A 160 13.41 -8.44 2.58
C LEU A 160 12.30 -7.67 3.31
N HIS A 161 11.17 -8.33 3.55
CA HIS A 161 10.05 -7.74 4.26
C HIS A 161 10.47 -7.27 5.66
N ARG A 162 11.10 -8.14 6.45
CA ARG A 162 11.57 -7.83 7.79
C ARG A 162 12.56 -6.66 7.79
N ALA A 163 13.52 -6.63 6.87
CA ALA A 163 14.50 -5.54 6.77
C ALA A 163 13.83 -4.18 6.54
N ILE A 164 12.81 -4.15 5.67
CA ILE A 164 12.05 -2.93 5.43
C ILE A 164 11.24 -2.52 6.65
N LEU A 165 10.52 -3.45 7.31
CA LEU A 165 9.76 -3.13 8.52
C LEU A 165 10.65 -2.56 9.64
N VAL A 166 11.84 -3.13 9.83
CA VAL A 166 12.83 -2.62 10.81
C VAL A 166 13.25 -1.19 10.45
N THR A 167 13.53 -0.93 9.18
CA THR A 167 13.91 0.40 8.71
C THR A 167 12.76 1.40 8.85
N GLN A 168 11.55 1.01 8.49
CA GLN A 168 10.34 1.83 8.64
C GLN A 168 10.12 2.22 10.11
N GLN A 169 10.18 1.25 11.03
CA GLN A 169 10.01 1.49 12.46
C GLN A 169 11.11 2.37 13.06
N ALA A 170 12.32 2.29 12.53
CA ALA A 170 13.46 3.06 13.06
C ALA A 170 13.32 4.57 12.78
N ARG A 171 12.63 4.98 11.69
CA ARG A 171 12.66 6.40 11.27
C ARG A 171 11.38 6.92 10.64
N PHE A 172 10.68 6.14 9.81
CA PHE A 172 9.71 6.69 8.86
C PHE A 172 8.26 6.51 9.28
N SER A 173 7.96 5.43 10.01
CA SER A 173 6.59 5.09 10.33
C SER A 173 6.48 4.33 11.66
N ARG A 174 5.27 4.30 12.19
CA ARG A 174 4.88 3.35 13.23
C ARG A 174 4.48 2.05 12.56
N VAL A 175 5.28 1.01 12.71
CA VAL A 175 4.96 -0.33 12.20
C VAL A 175 3.99 -1.03 13.15
N ILE A 176 2.86 -1.50 12.63
CA ILE A 176 1.79 -2.07 13.46
C ILE A 176 1.10 -3.22 12.71
N LYS A 177 0.69 -4.27 13.43
CA LYS A 177 -0.17 -5.32 12.86
C LYS A 177 -1.55 -4.78 12.53
N THR A 178 -2.16 -5.28 11.46
CA THR A 178 -3.50 -4.87 11.02
C THR A 178 -4.54 -5.01 12.13
N SER A 179 -4.56 -6.13 12.85
CA SER A 179 -5.48 -6.35 13.97
C SER A 179 -5.34 -5.30 15.09
N ASN A 180 -4.08 -4.94 15.41
CA ASN A 180 -3.82 -3.91 16.43
C ASN A 180 -4.19 -2.51 15.93
N TRP A 181 -4.01 -2.24 14.64
CA TRP A 181 -4.43 -0.99 14.02
C TRP A 181 -5.96 -0.85 14.07
N ILE A 182 -6.69 -1.89 13.67
CA ILE A 182 -8.16 -1.94 13.73
C ILE A 182 -8.68 -1.67 15.15
N ASN A 183 -8.07 -2.29 16.16
CA ASN A 183 -8.47 -2.10 17.57
C ASN A 183 -8.22 -0.68 18.09
N GLN A 184 -7.47 0.17 17.37
CA GLN A 184 -7.18 1.56 17.72
C GLN A 184 -8.00 2.57 16.91
N LEU A 185 -8.92 2.12 16.09
CA LEU A 185 -9.90 2.92 15.37
C LEU A 185 -11.13 3.17 16.25
#